data_095ffd73450275de3b3d60ee711c71c2
#
_entry.id   095ffd73450275de3b3d60ee711c71c2
#
_cell.length_a   1.000
_cell.length_b   1.000
_cell.length_c   1.000
_cell.angle_alpha   90.00
_cell.angle_beta   90.00
_cell.angle_gamma   90.00
#
_symmetry.space_group_name_H-M   'P 1'
#
loop_
_entity.id
_entity.type
_entity.pdbx_description
1 polymer ?
#
loop_
_entity_poly.entity_id
_entity_poly.type
_entity_poly.pdbx_seq_one_letter_code
_entity_poly.pdbx_strand_id
1 'polypeptide(L)'
;MHSVLIGSGATNMVTKNGKAGFDLEYNLILTSVPRRLDRSPGEIKDIIRKTLEELIQDKYSDEQGCASSITYRLHSLNGKRAEFCFDISIIRKHFQVRNKCRLVWNEEQGGLVWEQIPASSKQDSKVAAIKRTGHWEKVRRRYLDRKNRRLLSQDYSQPSYAIYNETVNHVFQSIKGL
;
A
#
# COMPACT_ATOMS: atom_id res chain seq x y z
N MET A 1 -2.82 -16.43 -7.87
CA MET A 1 -3.02 -15.01 -7.47
C MET A 1 -3.40 -14.99 -5.99
N HIS A 2 -2.87 -14.06 -5.20
CA HIS A 2 -3.25 -13.86 -3.80
C HIS A 2 -3.04 -12.38 -3.42
N SER A 3 -3.77 -11.90 -2.43
CA SER A 3 -3.64 -10.55 -1.89
C SER A 3 -2.83 -10.53 -0.61
N VAL A 4 -2.10 -9.45 -0.37
CA VAL A 4 -1.32 -9.21 0.85
C VAL A 4 -1.62 -7.80 1.33
N LEU A 5 -2.10 -7.67 2.56
CA LEU A 5 -2.25 -6.38 3.21
C LEU A 5 -0.86 -5.78 3.47
N ILE A 6 -0.66 -4.51 3.11
CA ILE A 6 0.61 -3.80 3.26
C ILE A 6 0.42 -2.49 4.05
N GLY A 7 1.46 -1.69 4.13
CA GLY A 7 1.40 -0.35 4.72
C GLY A 7 1.00 -0.34 6.20
N SER A 8 0.21 0.67 6.56
CA SER A 8 -0.26 0.89 7.93
C SER A 8 -1.18 -0.23 8.43
N GLY A 9 -1.98 -0.84 7.55
CA GLY A 9 -2.84 -1.97 7.86
C GLY A 9 -2.05 -3.19 8.33
N ALA A 10 -1.01 -3.58 7.58
CA ALA A 10 -0.17 -4.75 7.89
C ALA A 10 0.63 -4.60 9.20
N THR A 11 0.87 -3.37 9.61
CA THR A 11 1.66 -3.04 10.81
C THR A 11 0.83 -2.64 12.02
N ASN A 12 -0.50 -2.66 11.88
CA ASN A 12 -1.47 -2.23 12.89
C ASN A 12 -1.24 -0.77 13.33
N MET A 13 -1.01 0.11 12.34
CA MET A 13 -0.73 1.55 12.51
C MET A 13 -1.67 2.43 11.67
N VAL A 14 -2.88 1.95 11.41
CA VAL A 14 -3.90 2.72 10.69
C VAL A 14 -4.27 3.95 11.51
N THR A 15 -4.33 5.10 10.85
CA THR A 15 -4.76 6.36 11.45
C THR A 15 -6.04 6.82 10.79
N LYS A 16 -6.92 7.46 11.58
CA LYS A 16 -8.16 8.04 11.09
C LYS A 16 -8.17 9.53 11.42
N ASN A 17 -8.43 10.36 10.43
CA ASN A 17 -8.53 11.81 10.62
C ASN A 17 -10.00 12.21 10.88
N GLY A 18 -10.39 12.26 12.15
CA GLY A 18 -11.73 12.71 12.55
C GLY A 18 -12.85 11.96 11.83
N LYS A 19 -13.55 12.68 10.97
CA LYS A 19 -14.69 12.15 10.18
C LYS A 19 -14.27 11.51 8.85
N ALA A 20 -13.05 11.66 8.39
CA ALA A 20 -12.58 10.99 7.18
C ALA A 20 -12.49 9.48 7.39
N GLY A 21 -12.61 8.72 6.31
CA GLY A 21 -12.36 7.29 6.31
C GLY A 21 -10.87 6.98 6.62
N PHE A 22 -10.55 5.72 6.62
CA PHE A 22 -9.17 5.25 6.66
C PHE A 22 -8.86 4.43 5.40
N ASP A 23 -7.58 4.34 5.06
CA ASP A 23 -7.14 3.64 3.86
C ASP A 23 -6.47 2.32 4.23
N LEU A 24 -6.79 1.27 3.48
CA LEU A 24 -6.12 -0.02 3.52
C LEU A 24 -5.43 -0.26 2.18
N GLU A 25 -4.18 -0.68 2.22
CA GLU A 25 -3.36 -0.89 1.04
C GLU A 25 -3.10 -2.39 0.85
N TYR A 26 -3.32 -2.90 -0.36
CA TYR A 26 -3.11 -4.30 -0.72
C TYR A 26 -2.18 -4.43 -1.92
N ASN A 27 -1.31 -5.43 -1.87
CA ASN A 27 -0.63 -5.94 -3.06
C ASN A 27 -1.37 -7.16 -3.57
N LEU A 28 -1.86 -7.11 -4.81
CA LEU A 28 -2.37 -8.26 -5.53
C LEU A 28 -1.24 -8.91 -6.30
N ILE A 29 -0.78 -10.07 -5.82
CA ILE A 29 0.40 -10.75 -6.37
C ILE A 29 -0.02 -11.76 -7.44
N LEU A 30 0.41 -11.50 -8.67
CA LEU A 30 0.25 -12.41 -9.81
C LEU A 30 1.40 -13.41 -9.80
N THR A 31 1.12 -14.66 -9.47
CA THR A 31 2.14 -15.75 -9.35
C THR A 31 2.35 -16.50 -10.65
N SER A 32 1.37 -16.51 -11.53
CA SER A 32 1.48 -17.06 -12.88
C SER A 32 0.59 -16.26 -13.82
N VAL A 33 1.17 -15.71 -14.86
CA VAL A 33 0.40 -15.26 -16.03
C VAL A 33 0.54 -16.40 -17.03
N PRO A 34 -0.54 -17.11 -17.41
CA PRO A 34 -0.47 -18.12 -18.46
C PRO A 34 0.17 -17.49 -19.71
N ARG A 35 1.09 -18.20 -20.36
CA ARG A 35 1.77 -17.71 -21.60
C ARG A 35 0.81 -17.25 -22.70
N ARG A 36 -0.45 -17.71 -22.65
CA ARG A 36 -1.54 -17.25 -23.54
C ARG A 36 -2.06 -15.83 -23.22
N LEU A 37 -1.67 -15.24 -22.10
CA LEU A 37 -2.03 -13.90 -21.68
C LEU A 37 -0.77 -13.00 -21.69
N ASP A 38 -0.09 -12.95 -22.82
CA ASP A 38 0.87 -11.86 -23.12
C ASP A 38 0.10 -10.57 -23.38
N ARG A 39 -0.72 -10.21 -22.38
CA ARG A 39 -1.56 -9.02 -22.40
C ARG A 39 -0.75 -7.82 -21.96
N SER A 40 -1.10 -6.68 -22.50
CA SER A 40 -0.53 -5.41 -22.07
C SER A 40 -0.82 -5.17 -20.57
N PRO A 41 0.02 -4.39 -19.88
CA PRO A 41 -0.22 -4.00 -18.52
C PRO A 41 -1.62 -3.41 -18.26
N GLY A 42 -2.14 -2.62 -19.23
CA GLY A 42 -3.49 -2.04 -19.18
C GLY A 42 -4.59 -3.10 -19.20
N GLU A 43 -4.52 -4.04 -20.13
CA GLU A 43 -5.50 -5.14 -20.21
C GLU A 43 -5.53 -5.98 -18.93
N ILE A 44 -4.37 -6.21 -18.32
CA ILE A 44 -4.31 -6.93 -17.02
C ILE A 44 -5.05 -6.15 -15.94
N LYS A 45 -4.82 -4.84 -15.85
CA LYS A 45 -5.51 -3.98 -14.89
C LYS A 45 -7.02 -3.98 -15.11
N ASP A 46 -7.46 -3.88 -16.35
CA ASP A 46 -8.89 -3.84 -16.72
C ASP A 46 -9.61 -5.15 -16.38
N ILE A 47 -8.95 -6.30 -16.62
CA ILE A 47 -9.51 -7.61 -16.26
C ILE A 47 -9.67 -7.71 -14.73
N ILE A 48 -8.65 -7.31 -13.98
CA ILE A 48 -8.69 -7.34 -12.51
C ILE A 48 -9.79 -6.41 -12.00
N ARG A 49 -9.89 -5.20 -12.55
CA ARG A 49 -10.94 -4.23 -12.21
C ARG A 49 -12.32 -4.83 -12.44
N LYS A 50 -12.63 -5.33 -13.64
CA LYS A 50 -13.92 -5.95 -13.95
C LYS A 50 -14.27 -7.10 -13.01
N THR A 51 -13.28 -7.98 -12.72
CA THR A 51 -13.49 -9.09 -11.79
C THR A 51 -13.81 -8.60 -10.37
N LEU A 52 -13.17 -7.51 -9.92
CA LEU A 52 -13.45 -6.91 -8.62
C LEU A 52 -14.83 -6.25 -8.59
N GLU A 53 -15.22 -5.54 -9.64
CA GLU A 53 -16.55 -4.93 -9.78
C GLU A 53 -17.66 -5.97 -9.67
N GLU A 54 -17.51 -7.13 -10.32
CA GLU A 54 -18.44 -8.25 -10.22
C GLU A 54 -18.57 -8.81 -8.79
N LEU A 55 -17.49 -8.76 -7.99
CA LEU A 55 -17.46 -9.30 -6.64
C LEU A 55 -17.96 -8.30 -5.57
N ILE A 56 -17.73 -7.01 -5.78
CA ILE A 56 -17.92 -5.98 -4.74
C ILE A 56 -19.38 -5.48 -4.71
N GLN A 57 -20.10 -5.60 -5.80
CA GLN A 57 -21.48 -5.09 -5.96
C GLN A 57 -21.60 -3.57 -5.65
N ASP A 58 -22.82 -3.04 -5.58
CA ASP A 58 -23.12 -1.59 -5.51
C ASP A 58 -22.70 -0.87 -4.21
N LYS A 59 -21.98 -1.54 -3.30
CA LYS A 59 -21.57 -0.95 -2.01
C LYS A 59 -20.32 -0.08 -2.09
N TYR A 60 -19.59 -0.17 -3.18
CA TYR A 60 -18.31 0.52 -3.39
C TYR A 60 -18.34 1.31 -4.68
N SER A 61 -17.74 2.48 -4.67
CA SER A 61 -17.46 3.24 -5.89
C SER A 61 -16.00 3.06 -6.30
N ASP A 62 -15.74 2.83 -7.59
CA ASP A 62 -14.40 2.92 -8.16
C ASP A 62 -13.98 4.39 -8.26
N GLU A 63 -12.84 4.74 -7.69
CA GLU A 63 -12.21 6.03 -7.94
C GLU A 63 -11.34 5.93 -9.20
N GLN A 64 -11.84 6.44 -10.30
CA GLN A 64 -11.14 6.43 -11.61
C GLN A 64 -9.86 7.27 -11.64
N GLY A 65 -9.50 7.94 -10.54
CA GLY A 65 -8.37 8.88 -10.50
C GLY A 65 -6.98 8.28 -10.34
N CYS A 66 -6.84 7.00 -10.00
CA CYS A 66 -5.54 6.41 -9.73
C CYS A 66 -5.02 5.62 -10.93
N ALA A 67 -4.09 6.22 -11.70
CA ALA A 67 -3.55 5.57 -12.90
C ALA A 67 -2.82 4.25 -12.59
N SER A 68 -2.11 4.16 -11.44
CA SER A 68 -1.26 3.01 -11.09
C SER A 68 -1.93 1.95 -10.22
N SER A 69 -2.95 2.29 -9.41
CA SER A 69 -3.68 1.37 -8.53
C SER A 69 -5.14 1.25 -8.94
N ILE A 70 -5.85 0.33 -8.30
CA ILE A 70 -7.31 0.25 -8.33
C ILE A 70 -7.78 0.65 -6.95
N THR A 71 -8.55 1.73 -6.85
CA THR A 71 -9.04 2.29 -5.59
C THR A 71 -10.54 2.12 -5.50
N TYR A 72 -11.00 1.52 -4.43
CA TYR A 72 -12.42 1.42 -4.10
C TYR A 72 -12.72 2.14 -2.80
N ARG A 73 -13.83 2.84 -2.77
CA ARG A 73 -14.31 3.55 -1.60
C ARG A 73 -15.65 3.00 -1.13
N LEU A 74 -15.69 2.54 0.11
CA LEU A 74 -16.95 2.15 0.76
C LEU A 74 -17.68 3.39 1.24
N HIS A 75 -18.91 3.54 0.81
CA HIS A 75 -19.81 4.57 1.29
C HIS A 75 -20.72 4.02 2.41
N SER A 76 -21.00 4.86 3.41
CA SER A 76 -22.00 4.52 4.41
C SER A 76 -23.38 4.31 3.76
N LEU A 77 -24.24 3.52 4.40
CA LEU A 77 -25.61 3.23 3.92
C LEU A 77 -26.43 4.49 3.59
N ASN A 78 -26.07 5.63 4.15
CA ASN A 78 -26.70 6.93 3.87
C ASN A 78 -26.03 7.70 2.73
N GLY A 79 -25.08 7.13 2.02
CA GLY A 79 -24.44 7.68 0.82
C GLY A 79 -23.56 8.93 1.01
N LYS A 80 -23.50 9.48 2.23
CA LYS A 80 -22.87 10.80 2.47
C LYS A 80 -21.42 10.75 2.93
N ARG A 81 -20.86 9.56 3.19
CA ARG A 81 -19.53 9.48 3.81
C ARG A 81 -18.80 8.19 3.46
N ALA A 82 -17.57 8.31 3.01
CA ALA A 82 -16.68 7.17 2.89
C ALA A 82 -16.29 6.64 4.28
N GLU A 83 -16.52 5.36 4.55
CA GLU A 83 -16.11 4.71 5.80
C GLU A 83 -14.67 4.26 5.74
N PHE A 84 -14.26 3.67 4.62
CA PHE A 84 -12.86 3.37 4.33
C PHE A 84 -12.63 3.25 2.82
N CYS A 85 -11.36 3.36 2.43
CA CYS A 85 -10.89 3.08 1.08
C CYS A 85 -9.97 1.86 1.10
N PHE A 86 -9.87 1.16 0.00
CA PHE A 86 -8.80 0.21 -0.20
C PHE A 86 -8.16 0.40 -1.57
N ASP A 87 -6.83 0.44 -1.54
CA ASP A 87 -5.98 0.61 -2.71
C ASP A 87 -5.33 -0.72 -3.06
N ILE A 88 -5.46 -1.14 -4.31
CA ILE A 88 -4.89 -2.39 -4.80
C ILE A 88 -3.77 -2.07 -5.78
N SER A 89 -2.53 -2.35 -5.39
CA SER A 89 -1.38 -2.35 -6.28
C SER A 89 -1.19 -3.72 -6.91
N ILE A 90 -0.99 -3.78 -8.22
CA ILE A 90 -0.79 -5.03 -8.95
C ILE A 90 0.70 -5.34 -9.02
N ILE A 91 1.08 -6.51 -8.49
CA ILE A 91 2.46 -6.98 -8.42
C ILE A 91 2.61 -8.23 -9.27
N ARG A 92 3.57 -8.22 -10.18
CA ARG A 92 3.99 -9.41 -10.93
C ARG A 92 5.25 -10.01 -10.33
N LYS A 93 5.22 -11.29 -10.01
CA LYS A 93 6.40 -12.05 -9.60
C LYS A 93 6.97 -12.78 -10.82
N HIS A 94 8.17 -12.43 -11.24
CA HIS A 94 8.83 -13.11 -12.35
C HIS A 94 9.43 -14.43 -11.87
N PHE A 95 9.14 -15.55 -12.57
CA PHE A 95 9.59 -16.88 -12.16
C PHE A 95 11.11 -17.08 -12.22
N GLN A 96 11.75 -16.45 -13.20
CA GLN A 96 13.19 -16.64 -13.48
C GLN A 96 14.07 -15.64 -12.72
N VAL A 97 13.54 -14.53 -12.26
CA VAL A 97 14.27 -13.50 -11.55
C VAL A 97 13.55 -13.27 -10.22
N ARG A 98 14.26 -13.31 -9.09
CA ARG A 98 13.67 -13.05 -7.76
C ARG A 98 13.05 -11.65 -7.61
N ASN A 99 12.99 -10.92 -8.71
CA ASN A 99 12.50 -9.54 -8.74
C ASN A 99 10.98 -9.50 -8.86
N LYS A 100 10.39 -8.61 -8.08
CA LYS A 100 8.98 -8.23 -8.19
C LYS A 100 8.89 -6.95 -9.01
N CYS A 101 7.89 -6.87 -9.88
CA CYS A 101 7.55 -5.65 -10.59
C CYS A 101 6.18 -5.18 -10.16
N ARG A 102 6.00 -3.88 -10.06
CA ARG A 102 4.73 -3.21 -9.77
C ARG A 102 4.22 -2.56 -11.04
N LEU A 103 2.92 -2.60 -11.24
CA LEU A 103 2.25 -1.86 -12.28
C LEU A 103 2.21 -0.37 -11.91
N VAL A 104 2.76 0.49 -12.78
CA VAL A 104 2.78 1.94 -12.57
C VAL A 104 2.41 2.66 -13.85
N TRP A 105 1.84 3.85 -13.72
CA TRP A 105 1.67 4.77 -14.84
C TRP A 105 3.01 5.46 -15.11
N ASN A 106 3.44 5.42 -16.37
CA ASN A 106 4.62 6.12 -16.83
C ASN A 106 4.19 7.28 -17.73
N GLU A 107 4.47 8.50 -17.31
CA GLU A 107 4.06 9.72 -18.03
C GLU A 107 4.79 9.86 -19.37
N GLU A 108 6.07 9.48 -19.43
CA GLU A 108 6.87 9.59 -20.66
C GLU A 108 6.38 8.63 -21.76
N GLN A 109 5.90 7.44 -21.35
CA GLN A 109 5.36 6.44 -22.29
C GLN A 109 3.86 6.59 -22.51
N GLY A 110 3.19 7.44 -21.74
CA GLY A 110 1.75 7.65 -21.79
C GLY A 110 0.93 6.39 -21.49
N GLY A 111 1.45 5.50 -20.62
CA GLY A 111 0.80 4.22 -20.38
C GLY A 111 1.27 3.49 -19.12
N LEU A 112 0.62 2.35 -18.86
CA LEU A 112 0.98 1.46 -17.76
C LEU A 112 2.19 0.59 -18.13
N VAL A 113 3.17 0.52 -17.23
CA VAL A 113 4.38 -0.28 -17.38
C VAL A 113 4.67 -1.11 -16.13
N TRP A 114 5.49 -2.14 -16.28
CA TRP A 114 6.02 -2.91 -15.16
C TRP A 114 7.33 -2.30 -14.66
N GLU A 115 7.29 -1.66 -13.50
CA GLU A 115 8.46 -1.11 -12.82
C GLU A 115 9.02 -2.10 -11.79
N GLN A 116 10.32 -2.29 -11.80
CA GLN A 116 10.98 -3.16 -10.82
C GLN A 116 10.91 -2.55 -9.43
N ILE A 117 10.45 -3.34 -8.45
CA ILE A 117 10.45 -2.94 -7.04
C ILE A 117 11.87 -3.15 -6.50
N PRO A 118 12.54 -2.10 -6.00
CA PRO A 118 13.84 -2.25 -5.36
C PRO A 118 13.77 -3.19 -4.16
N ALA A 119 14.81 -4.00 -3.95
CA ALA A 119 14.89 -4.83 -2.76
C ALA A 119 15.03 -3.96 -1.50
N SER A 120 14.08 -4.10 -0.57
CA SER A 120 14.02 -3.30 0.68
C SER A 120 14.87 -3.90 1.82
N SER A 121 15.89 -4.68 1.52
CA SER A 121 16.63 -5.51 2.47
C SER A 121 17.15 -4.81 3.74
N LYS A 122 17.56 -3.54 3.62
CA LYS A 122 18.08 -2.77 4.78
C LYS A 122 16.97 -2.38 5.78
N GLN A 123 15.81 -1.97 5.29
CA GLN A 123 14.70 -1.56 6.18
C GLN A 123 14.06 -2.76 6.85
N ASP A 124 13.87 -3.85 6.09
CA ASP A 124 13.32 -5.11 6.62
C ASP A 124 14.22 -5.69 7.72
N SER A 125 15.54 -5.62 7.56
CA SER A 125 16.51 -6.05 8.58
C SER A 125 16.40 -5.25 9.87
N LYS A 126 16.20 -3.92 9.80
CA LYS A 126 15.99 -3.06 10.96
C LYS A 126 14.69 -3.41 11.68
N VAL A 127 13.60 -3.56 10.93
CA VAL A 127 12.30 -3.95 11.46
C VAL A 127 12.39 -5.30 12.16
N ALA A 128 13.02 -6.30 11.54
CA ALA A 128 13.24 -7.62 12.15
C ALA A 128 14.03 -7.53 13.47
N ALA A 129 15.10 -6.73 13.49
CA ALA A 129 15.89 -6.51 14.70
C ALA A 129 15.07 -5.85 15.84
N ILE A 130 14.30 -4.78 15.51
CA ILE A 130 13.43 -4.09 16.48
C ILE A 130 12.37 -5.04 17.05
N LYS A 131 11.73 -5.87 16.21
CA LYS A 131 10.73 -6.86 16.66
C LYS A 131 11.36 -7.92 17.56
N ARG A 132 12.53 -8.45 17.19
CA ARG A 132 13.25 -9.45 17.96
C ARG A 132 13.65 -8.95 19.36
N THR A 133 13.95 -7.66 19.49
CA THR A 133 14.31 -7.04 20.79
C THR A 133 13.10 -6.51 21.55
N GLY A 134 11.87 -6.78 21.12
CA GLY A 134 10.63 -6.37 21.81
C GLY A 134 10.31 -4.87 21.72
N HIS A 135 11.00 -4.11 20.86
CA HIS A 135 10.83 -2.65 20.80
C HIS A 135 9.83 -2.17 19.73
N TRP A 136 9.05 -3.09 19.15
CA TRP A 136 8.09 -2.73 18.09
C TRP A 136 7.02 -1.73 18.55
N GLU A 137 6.57 -1.83 19.79
CA GLU A 137 5.59 -0.89 20.35
C GLU A 137 6.10 0.56 20.42
N LYS A 138 7.42 0.76 20.59
CA LYS A 138 8.03 2.10 20.50
C LYS A 138 7.90 2.69 19.10
N VAL A 139 8.05 1.84 18.05
CA VAL A 139 7.85 2.27 16.66
C VAL A 139 6.41 2.69 16.45
N ARG A 140 5.45 1.84 16.84
CA ARG A 140 4.01 2.12 16.68
C ARG A 140 3.61 3.43 17.36
N ARG A 141 3.93 3.59 18.63
CA ARG A 141 3.60 4.79 19.39
C ARG A 141 4.18 6.04 18.76
N ARG A 142 5.46 6.02 18.41
CA ARG A 142 6.14 7.18 17.81
C ARG A 142 5.58 7.52 16.43
N TYR A 143 5.30 6.52 15.60
CA TYR A 143 4.68 6.72 14.28
C TYR A 143 3.30 7.35 14.42
N LEU A 144 2.43 6.79 15.25
CA LEU A 144 1.07 7.27 15.47
C LEU A 144 1.06 8.71 16.02
N ASP A 145 1.93 9.02 16.98
CA ASP A 145 2.07 10.36 17.54
C ASP A 145 2.49 11.39 16.46
N ARG A 146 3.50 11.07 15.63
CA ARG A 146 3.94 11.93 14.53
C ARG A 146 2.85 12.10 13.48
N LYS A 147 2.21 11.01 13.08
CA LYS A 147 1.15 11.02 12.07
C LYS A 147 -0.06 11.81 12.54
N ASN A 148 -0.52 11.60 13.77
CA ASN A 148 -1.66 12.32 14.33
C ASN A 148 -1.38 13.83 14.46
N ARG A 149 -0.19 14.25 14.90
CA ARG A 149 0.17 15.66 14.94
C ARG A 149 0.08 16.32 13.57
N ARG A 150 0.58 15.67 12.53
CA ARG A 150 0.50 16.18 11.16
C ARG A 150 -0.93 16.22 10.62
N LEU A 151 -1.73 15.20 10.91
CA LEU A 151 -3.15 15.19 10.52
C LEU A 151 -3.92 16.33 11.20
N LEU A 152 -3.66 16.61 12.46
CA LEU A 152 -4.28 17.71 13.19
C LEU A 152 -3.87 19.08 12.65
N SER A 153 -2.62 19.24 12.23
CA SER A 153 -2.11 20.47 11.61
C SER A 153 -2.39 20.55 10.09
N GLN A 154 -3.09 19.58 9.51
CA GLN A 154 -3.34 19.47 8.07
C GLN A 154 -2.05 19.55 7.23
N ASP A 155 -0.94 19.05 7.78
CA ASP A 155 0.35 19.01 7.09
C ASP A 155 0.53 17.69 6.35
N TYR A 156 0.35 17.69 5.05
CA TYR A 156 0.49 16.55 4.15
C TYR A 156 1.81 16.56 3.36
N SER A 157 2.75 17.44 3.69
CA SER A 157 4.01 17.61 2.94
C SER A 157 4.93 16.37 2.97
N GLN A 158 4.79 15.52 3.99
CA GLN A 158 5.61 14.32 4.13
C GLN A 158 4.76 13.03 3.97
N PRO A 159 5.09 12.15 3.01
CA PRO A 159 4.40 10.88 2.84
C PRO A 159 4.46 9.99 4.10
N SER A 160 3.40 9.22 4.36
CA SER A 160 3.32 8.29 5.49
C SER A 160 4.50 7.30 5.53
N TYR A 161 4.95 6.85 4.37
CA TYR A 161 6.12 5.97 4.26
C TYR A 161 7.42 6.62 4.73
N ALA A 162 7.62 7.91 4.47
CA ALA A 162 8.79 8.65 4.96
C ALA A 162 8.77 8.75 6.50
N ILE A 163 7.62 9.10 7.07
CA ILE A 163 7.43 9.13 8.54
C ILE A 163 7.73 7.76 9.16
N TYR A 164 7.26 6.69 8.53
CA TYR A 164 7.52 5.31 8.95
C TYR A 164 9.02 4.99 8.95
N ASN A 165 9.70 5.25 7.83
CA ASN A 165 11.13 4.98 7.69
C ASN A 165 11.98 5.74 8.70
N GLU A 166 11.72 7.03 8.91
CA GLU A 166 12.40 7.84 9.92
C GLU A 166 12.15 7.29 11.34
N THR A 167 10.92 6.86 11.62
CA THR A 167 10.56 6.30 12.92
C THR A 167 11.30 4.99 13.18
N VAL A 168 11.33 4.08 12.21
CA VAL A 168 12.08 2.81 12.29
C VAL A 168 13.57 3.09 12.48
N ASN A 169 14.15 4.00 11.69
CA ASN A 169 15.56 4.38 11.81
C ASN A 169 15.89 4.93 13.20
N HIS A 170 15.06 5.82 13.71
CA HIS A 170 15.26 6.40 15.04
C HIS A 170 15.24 5.33 16.15
N VAL A 171 14.22 4.46 16.16
CA VAL A 171 14.13 3.40 17.17
C VAL A 171 15.28 2.40 17.02
N PHE A 172 15.65 2.04 15.78
CA PHE A 172 16.78 1.15 15.53
C PHE A 172 18.10 1.70 16.06
N GLN A 173 18.37 3.00 15.91
CA GLN A 173 19.56 3.63 16.48
C GLN A 173 19.53 3.64 18.02
N SER A 174 18.36 3.90 18.61
CA SER A 174 18.22 3.91 20.08
C SER A 174 18.47 2.54 20.74
N ILE A 175 18.26 1.43 20.04
CA ILE A 175 18.54 0.08 20.55
C ILE A 175 19.96 -0.41 20.25
N LYS A 176 20.69 0.23 19.32
CA LYS A 176 22.09 -0.08 19.06
C LYS A 176 23.04 0.54 20.09
N GLY A 177 22.61 1.58 20.78
CA GLY A 177 23.37 2.26 21.84
C GLY A 177 23.15 1.67 23.23
N LEU A 178 22.38 0.59 23.32
CA LEU A 178 22.17 -0.22 24.53
C LEU A 178 23.01 -1.50 24.45
#